data_6e64fbd68feb7d338cdb77dca46d59c0
#
_entry.id   6e64fbd68feb7d338cdb77dca46d59c0
#
_cell.length_a   1.000
_cell.length_b   1.000
_cell.length_c   1.000
_cell.angle_alpha   90.00
_cell.angle_beta   90.00
_cell.angle_gamma   90.00
#
_symmetry.space_group_name_H-M   'P 1'
#
loop_
_entity.id
_entity.type
_entity.pdbx_description
1 polymer ?
#
loop_
_entity_poly.entity_id
_entity_poly.type
_entity_poly.pdbx_seq_one_letter_code
_entity_poly.pdbx_strand_id
1 'polypeptide(L)'
;MKKILAVIAASVYLMSPSANAQTITGAGATFPYPVYSKWSEAYQVKTDIQLNYQSIGSSGGIKQIKAATVDFGATDAPLKGEELTASGLVQFPTVLGGVVPIINIEGIKPGELQLTGDVLAKIFVGHIVVWNDKRIQELNPKLKLPDANITIVHRADGSGTTFIFTDYLSEVSTVWKEEVGKGAAVKWPATSSVAGKGNEGVAANVARVKNSIGYVEYAYAKKNKMTYAKLQNRDGKYVDPDDLTFAAAAAGADWFSTPGMGISLVNQKGAQSWPITGATFILMYREPKNAKNSQETIKFFDWAFVNGGKLAADLDYVPLPKAVTDRIRSDVWTQIKK
;
A
#
# COMPACT_ATOMS: atom_id res chain seq x y z
N MET A 1 53.32 -17.90 -63.90
CA MET A 1 52.15 -18.45 -63.21
C MET A 1 52.36 -18.28 -61.72
N LYS A 2 51.74 -17.25 -61.11
CA LYS A 2 51.87 -16.98 -59.67
C LYS A 2 50.54 -17.47 -59.02
N LYS A 3 50.62 -18.43 -58.10
CA LYS A 3 49.52 -18.94 -57.32
C LYS A 3 49.33 -18.04 -56.08
N ILE A 4 48.16 -17.39 -55.94
CA ILE A 4 47.79 -16.63 -54.80
C ILE A 4 47.06 -17.59 -53.83
N LEU A 5 47.64 -17.83 -52.66
CA LEU A 5 46.97 -18.54 -51.57
C LEU A 5 46.13 -17.53 -50.82
N ALA A 6 44.80 -17.72 -50.83
CA ALA A 6 43.87 -16.97 -49.98
C ALA A 6 43.76 -17.66 -48.62
N VAL A 7 44.21 -17.00 -47.57
CA VAL A 7 44.00 -17.44 -46.17
C VAL A 7 42.63 -16.90 -45.70
N ILE A 8 41.67 -17.80 -45.51
CA ILE A 8 40.36 -17.47 -44.90
C ILE A 8 40.55 -17.54 -43.39
N ALA A 9 40.60 -16.39 -42.72
CA ALA A 9 40.54 -16.29 -41.26
C ALA A 9 39.11 -16.48 -40.82
N ALA A 10 38.78 -17.65 -40.27
CA ALA A 10 37.48 -17.90 -39.62
C ALA A 10 37.46 -17.22 -38.25
N SER A 11 36.74 -16.10 -38.15
CA SER A 11 36.46 -15.42 -36.88
C SER A 11 35.42 -16.24 -36.12
N VAL A 12 35.84 -16.97 -35.11
CA VAL A 12 34.95 -17.64 -34.15
C VAL A 12 34.39 -16.56 -33.23
N TYR A 13 33.15 -16.13 -33.48
CA TYR A 13 32.37 -15.33 -32.52
C TYR A 13 32.01 -16.25 -31.36
N LEU A 14 32.73 -16.11 -30.24
CA LEU A 14 32.31 -16.64 -28.95
C LEU A 14 31.04 -15.91 -28.53
N MET A 15 29.87 -16.49 -28.84
CA MET A 15 28.63 -16.10 -28.20
C MET A 15 28.77 -16.44 -26.72
N SER A 16 29.09 -15.44 -25.89
CA SER A 16 28.94 -15.55 -24.44
C SER A 16 27.45 -15.83 -24.17
N PRO A 17 27.12 -16.92 -23.47
CA PRO A 17 25.73 -17.12 -23.07
C PRO A 17 25.28 -15.90 -22.24
N SER A 18 24.31 -15.16 -22.71
CA SER A 18 23.65 -14.16 -21.91
C SER A 18 23.14 -14.90 -20.67
N ALA A 19 23.78 -14.69 -19.53
CA ALA A 19 23.26 -15.16 -18.26
C ALA A 19 21.86 -14.55 -18.13
N ASN A 20 20.81 -15.37 -18.24
CA ASN A 20 19.46 -14.93 -17.96
C ASN A 20 19.47 -14.37 -16.54
N ALA A 21 19.34 -13.04 -16.40
CA ALA A 21 19.24 -12.39 -15.11
C ALA A 21 18.13 -13.10 -14.33
N GLN A 22 18.43 -13.52 -13.11
CA GLN A 22 17.43 -14.17 -12.27
C GLN A 22 16.33 -13.17 -11.96
N THR A 23 15.08 -13.58 -12.17
CA THR A 23 13.91 -12.74 -11.94
C THR A 23 13.10 -13.29 -10.78
N ILE A 24 12.80 -12.42 -9.80
CA ILE A 24 11.81 -12.66 -8.75
C ILE A 24 10.48 -12.13 -9.24
N THR A 25 9.41 -12.88 -9.05
CA THR A 25 8.05 -12.48 -9.42
C THR A 25 7.19 -12.23 -8.19
N GLY A 26 6.53 -11.09 -8.16
CA GLY A 26 5.59 -10.75 -7.09
C GLY A 26 4.33 -10.12 -7.64
N ALA A 27 3.23 -10.23 -6.91
CA ALA A 27 1.99 -9.56 -7.28
C ALA A 27 1.18 -9.15 -6.06
N GLY A 28 0.39 -8.08 -6.18
CA GLY A 28 -0.56 -7.74 -5.13
C GLY A 28 -0.80 -6.26 -4.94
N ALA A 29 -0.76 -5.84 -3.68
CA ALA A 29 -1.11 -4.51 -3.22
C ALA A 29 -0.50 -3.39 -4.06
N THR A 30 -1.31 -2.39 -4.39
CA THR A 30 -0.83 -1.15 -5.04
C THR A 30 -0.25 -0.17 -4.02
N PHE A 31 -0.59 -0.32 -2.75
CA PHE A 31 -0.09 0.49 -1.64
C PHE A 31 1.45 0.59 -1.62
N PRO A 32 2.25 -0.50 -1.63
CA PRO A 32 3.70 -0.42 -1.56
C PRO A 32 4.39 -0.25 -2.94
N TYR A 33 3.64 -0.21 -4.04
CA TYR A 33 4.23 -0.23 -5.39
C TYR A 33 5.28 0.87 -5.62
N PRO A 34 5.07 2.14 -5.20
CA PRO A 34 6.08 3.19 -5.36
C PRO A 34 7.43 2.82 -4.71
N VAL A 35 7.41 2.34 -3.47
CA VAL A 35 8.64 1.96 -2.75
C VAL A 35 9.24 0.67 -3.27
N TYR A 36 8.43 -0.33 -3.64
CA TYR A 36 8.93 -1.58 -4.23
C TYR A 36 9.61 -1.35 -5.57
N SER A 37 9.11 -0.42 -6.38
CA SER A 37 9.77 0.01 -7.61
C SER A 37 11.16 0.59 -7.34
N LYS A 38 11.29 1.48 -6.34
CA LYS A 38 12.58 2.05 -5.95
C LYS A 38 13.55 1.02 -5.38
N TRP A 39 13.05 0.12 -4.54
CA TRP A 39 13.87 -0.97 -4.00
C TRP A 39 14.32 -1.92 -5.10
N SER A 40 13.46 -2.25 -6.06
CA SER A 40 13.78 -3.09 -7.21
C SER A 40 14.89 -2.48 -8.07
N GLU A 41 14.76 -1.19 -8.43
CA GLU A 41 15.79 -0.46 -9.20
C GLU A 41 17.16 -0.52 -8.50
N ALA A 42 17.18 -0.19 -7.19
CA ALA A 42 18.42 -0.15 -6.42
C ALA A 42 19.03 -1.55 -6.17
N TYR A 43 18.19 -2.56 -5.95
CA TYR A 43 18.63 -3.94 -5.77
C TYR A 43 19.21 -4.52 -7.07
N GLN A 44 18.57 -4.26 -8.21
CA GLN A 44 19.04 -4.70 -9.52
C GLN A 44 20.42 -4.14 -9.86
N VAL A 45 20.65 -2.85 -9.60
CA VAL A 45 21.98 -2.23 -9.81
C VAL A 45 23.07 -2.92 -9.00
N LYS A 46 22.74 -3.41 -7.79
CA LYS A 46 23.70 -4.05 -6.88
C LYS A 46 23.92 -5.53 -7.14
N THR A 47 22.92 -6.25 -7.61
CA THR A 47 22.90 -7.72 -7.62
C THR A 47 22.64 -8.35 -8.98
N ASP A 48 22.26 -7.54 -9.97
CA ASP A 48 21.79 -7.98 -11.29
C ASP A 48 20.51 -8.84 -11.24
N ILE A 49 19.81 -8.85 -10.08
CA ILE A 49 18.53 -9.55 -9.89
C ILE A 49 17.39 -8.59 -10.18
N GLN A 50 16.46 -9.00 -11.05
CA GLN A 50 15.28 -8.23 -11.39
C GLN A 50 14.07 -8.66 -10.55
N LEU A 51 13.35 -7.68 -9.98
CA LEU A 51 12.03 -7.90 -9.43
C LEU A 51 10.95 -7.48 -10.45
N ASN A 52 10.11 -8.43 -10.86
CA ASN A 52 8.89 -8.17 -11.63
C ASN A 52 7.69 -8.17 -10.68
N TYR A 53 7.25 -6.98 -10.26
CA TYR A 53 6.10 -6.81 -9.36
C TYR A 53 4.87 -6.32 -10.10
N GLN A 54 3.78 -7.09 -10.02
CA GLN A 54 2.49 -6.76 -10.63
C GLN A 54 1.57 -6.08 -9.61
N SER A 55 1.37 -4.78 -9.75
CA SER A 55 0.49 -3.95 -8.92
C SER A 55 -0.97 -4.15 -9.34
N ILE A 56 -1.65 -5.17 -8.76
CA ILE A 56 -2.99 -5.64 -9.18
C ILE A 56 -4.04 -5.65 -8.06
N GLY A 57 -3.68 -5.12 -6.89
CA GLY A 57 -4.50 -5.11 -5.68
C GLY A 57 -4.28 -6.33 -4.79
N SER A 58 -4.52 -6.16 -3.48
CA SER A 58 -4.24 -7.17 -2.45
C SER A 58 -4.95 -8.49 -2.71
N SER A 59 -6.23 -8.48 -3.07
CA SER A 59 -6.95 -9.72 -3.39
C SER A 59 -6.38 -10.44 -4.61
N GLY A 60 -5.84 -9.69 -5.59
CA GLY A 60 -5.13 -10.24 -6.73
C GLY A 60 -3.85 -10.96 -6.31
N GLY A 61 -3.05 -10.33 -5.42
CA GLY A 61 -1.83 -10.92 -4.86
C GLY A 61 -2.09 -12.20 -4.08
N ILE A 62 -3.10 -12.17 -3.20
CA ILE A 62 -3.52 -13.36 -2.43
C ILE A 62 -3.92 -14.50 -3.37
N LYS A 63 -4.68 -14.22 -4.43
CA LYS A 63 -5.07 -15.23 -5.41
C LYS A 63 -3.87 -15.80 -6.16
N GLN A 64 -2.94 -14.97 -6.60
CA GLN A 64 -1.77 -15.42 -7.35
C GLN A 64 -0.81 -16.24 -6.49
N ILE A 65 -0.54 -15.84 -5.25
CA ILE A 65 0.31 -16.65 -4.38
C ILE A 65 -0.36 -17.99 -4.06
N LYS A 66 -1.67 -18.03 -3.75
CA LYS A 66 -2.39 -19.29 -3.52
C LYS A 66 -2.45 -20.20 -4.75
N ALA A 67 -2.39 -19.65 -5.96
CA ALA A 67 -2.28 -20.39 -7.23
C ALA A 67 -0.83 -20.78 -7.55
N ALA A 68 0.15 -20.37 -6.75
CA ALA A 68 1.58 -20.58 -6.97
C ALA A 68 2.08 -20.10 -8.36
N THR A 69 1.58 -18.94 -8.81
CA THR A 69 1.96 -18.29 -10.07
C THR A 69 3.01 -17.19 -9.88
N VAL A 70 3.33 -16.85 -8.63
CA VAL A 70 4.34 -15.85 -8.23
C VAL A 70 5.18 -16.39 -7.06
N ASP A 71 6.37 -15.83 -6.87
CA ASP A 71 7.27 -16.19 -5.76
C ASP A 71 6.77 -15.60 -4.43
N PHE A 72 6.10 -14.43 -4.48
CA PHE A 72 5.44 -13.83 -3.32
C PHE A 72 4.16 -13.08 -3.69
N GLY A 73 3.22 -13.03 -2.75
CA GLY A 73 2.06 -12.14 -2.78
C GLY A 73 2.25 -10.95 -1.87
N ALA A 74 1.64 -9.80 -2.19
CA ALA A 74 1.62 -8.64 -1.30
C ALA A 74 0.18 -8.21 -0.99
N THR A 75 -0.08 -7.90 0.29
CA THR A 75 -1.42 -7.50 0.76
C THR A 75 -1.33 -6.51 1.90
N ASP A 76 -2.21 -5.49 1.92
CA ASP A 76 -2.38 -4.60 3.08
C ASP A 76 -3.57 -5.05 3.96
N ALA A 77 -4.24 -6.14 3.57
CA ALA A 77 -5.24 -6.84 4.38
C ALA A 77 -4.62 -8.17 4.86
N PRO A 78 -4.02 -8.22 6.05
CA PRO A 78 -3.31 -9.41 6.52
C PRO A 78 -4.25 -10.61 6.65
N LEU A 79 -3.75 -11.79 6.28
CA LEU A 79 -4.45 -13.04 6.46
C LEU A 79 -4.43 -13.45 7.94
N LYS A 80 -5.50 -14.10 8.38
CA LYS A 80 -5.55 -14.69 9.72
C LYS A 80 -4.66 -15.91 9.83
N GLY A 81 -4.20 -16.23 11.05
CA GLY A 81 -3.31 -17.36 11.29
C GLY A 81 -3.84 -18.70 10.78
N GLU A 82 -5.16 -18.95 10.93
CA GLU A 82 -5.83 -20.15 10.40
C GLU A 82 -5.72 -20.21 8.87
N GLU A 83 -5.93 -19.08 8.19
CA GLU A 83 -5.86 -19.00 6.74
C GLU A 83 -4.42 -19.17 6.23
N LEU A 84 -3.43 -18.62 6.93
CA LEU A 84 -2.00 -18.84 6.65
C LEU A 84 -1.64 -20.32 6.76
N THR A 85 -2.07 -20.97 7.84
CA THR A 85 -1.83 -22.39 8.07
C THR A 85 -2.49 -23.25 7.01
N ALA A 86 -3.76 -23.04 6.74
CA ALA A 86 -4.52 -23.80 5.74
C ALA A 86 -3.95 -23.63 4.30
N SER A 87 -3.31 -22.51 4.02
CA SER A 87 -2.71 -22.22 2.69
C SER A 87 -1.22 -22.59 2.64
N GLY A 88 -0.60 -23.06 3.73
CA GLY A 88 0.84 -23.34 3.79
C GLY A 88 1.71 -22.10 3.62
N LEU A 89 1.20 -20.92 4.01
CA LEU A 89 1.89 -19.64 3.85
C LEU A 89 2.49 -19.15 5.16
N VAL A 90 3.55 -18.36 5.04
CA VAL A 90 4.02 -17.42 6.05
C VAL A 90 3.66 -16.00 5.62
N GLN A 91 3.58 -15.10 6.60
CA GLN A 91 3.30 -13.69 6.39
C GLN A 91 4.24 -12.84 7.24
N PHE A 92 4.70 -11.71 6.68
CA PHE A 92 5.49 -10.72 7.41
C PHE A 92 5.28 -9.31 6.84
N PRO A 93 5.31 -8.25 7.68
CA PRO A 93 5.22 -6.87 7.20
C PRO A 93 6.51 -6.43 6.48
N THR A 94 6.43 -5.38 5.65
CA THR A 94 7.60 -4.81 4.96
C THR A 94 7.76 -3.31 5.17
N VAL A 95 6.69 -2.55 5.08
CA VAL A 95 6.72 -1.09 5.16
C VAL A 95 5.36 -0.58 5.64
N LEU A 96 5.38 0.59 6.27
CA LEU A 96 4.19 1.30 6.74
C LEU A 96 3.93 2.53 5.88
N GLY A 97 2.69 2.99 5.88
CA GLY A 97 2.31 4.24 5.23
C GLY A 97 0.92 4.70 5.67
N GLY A 98 0.51 5.85 5.19
CA GLY A 98 -0.80 6.43 5.49
C GLY A 98 -1.78 6.32 4.32
N VAL A 99 -3.02 6.00 4.59
CA VAL A 99 -4.13 6.21 3.65
C VAL A 99 -4.69 7.61 3.90
N VAL A 100 -4.81 8.40 2.83
CA VAL A 100 -5.21 9.79 2.93
C VAL A 100 -6.46 10.08 2.10
N PRO A 101 -7.44 10.83 2.65
CA PRO A 101 -8.54 11.36 1.86
C PRO A 101 -8.01 12.44 0.90
N ILE A 102 -8.20 12.24 -0.39
CA ILE A 102 -7.85 13.19 -1.45
C ILE A 102 -9.11 13.82 -2.01
N ILE A 103 -9.06 15.11 -2.33
CA ILE A 103 -10.19 15.90 -2.77
C ILE A 103 -9.89 16.69 -4.04
N ASN A 104 -10.94 17.03 -4.80
CA ASN A 104 -10.86 17.94 -5.93
C ASN A 104 -11.92 19.05 -5.76
N ILE A 105 -11.61 20.03 -4.92
CA ILE A 105 -12.45 21.20 -4.68
C ILE A 105 -11.65 22.43 -5.10
N GLU A 106 -12.22 23.24 -5.98
CA GLU A 106 -11.56 24.47 -6.47
C GLU A 106 -11.29 25.45 -5.31
N GLY A 107 -10.07 25.99 -5.28
CA GLY A 107 -9.65 26.98 -4.29
C GLY A 107 -9.21 26.39 -2.93
N ILE A 108 -9.35 25.09 -2.70
CA ILE A 108 -8.88 24.42 -1.47
C ILE A 108 -7.49 23.84 -1.69
N LYS A 109 -6.55 24.15 -0.79
CA LYS A 109 -5.15 23.66 -0.83
C LYS A 109 -4.97 22.40 0.03
N PRO A 110 -3.87 21.66 -0.19
CA PRO A 110 -3.52 20.51 0.66
C PRO A 110 -3.49 20.88 2.15
N GLY A 111 -4.18 20.07 2.97
CA GLY A 111 -4.25 20.26 4.42
C GLY A 111 -5.17 21.39 4.91
N GLU A 112 -5.87 22.13 4.04
CA GLU A 112 -6.80 23.17 4.51
C GLU A 112 -8.14 22.57 4.98
N LEU A 113 -8.69 21.58 4.27
CA LEU A 113 -9.92 20.92 4.68
C LEU A 113 -9.69 20.02 5.89
N GLN A 114 -10.50 20.20 6.93
CA GLN A 114 -10.49 19.39 8.15
C GLN A 114 -11.72 18.49 8.17
N LEU A 115 -11.53 17.20 8.46
CA LEU A 115 -12.60 16.24 8.63
C LEU A 115 -12.40 15.44 9.92
N THR A 116 -13.49 15.10 10.58
CA THR A 116 -13.50 14.05 11.60
C THR A 116 -13.77 12.69 10.95
N GLY A 117 -13.42 11.60 11.62
CA GLY A 117 -13.68 10.26 11.11
C GLY A 117 -15.18 9.99 10.90
N ASP A 118 -16.04 10.49 11.78
CA ASP A 118 -17.48 10.34 11.64
C ASP A 118 -18.04 11.11 10.43
N VAL A 119 -17.58 12.35 10.19
CA VAL A 119 -17.98 13.12 9.01
C VAL A 119 -17.50 12.45 7.73
N LEU A 120 -16.23 11.96 7.70
CA LEU A 120 -15.70 11.20 6.59
C LEU A 120 -16.53 9.95 6.30
N ALA A 121 -16.89 9.19 7.32
CA ALA A 121 -17.75 8.01 7.18
C ALA A 121 -19.12 8.37 6.59
N LYS A 122 -19.77 9.44 7.09
CA LYS A 122 -21.05 9.91 6.60
C LYS A 122 -21.03 10.40 5.16
N ILE A 123 -19.88 10.91 4.67
CA ILE A 123 -19.72 11.23 3.25
C ILE A 123 -19.69 9.93 2.42
N PHE A 124 -18.92 8.93 2.82
CA PHE A 124 -18.77 7.70 2.05
C PHE A 124 -20.00 6.76 2.14
N VAL A 125 -20.81 6.86 3.19
CA VAL A 125 -22.13 6.20 3.28
C VAL A 125 -23.18 6.92 2.41
N GLY A 126 -23.00 8.22 2.15
CA GLY A 126 -23.94 9.04 1.39
C GLY A 126 -24.98 9.76 2.27
N HIS A 127 -24.71 9.91 3.56
CA HIS A 127 -25.52 10.74 4.49
C HIS A 127 -25.12 12.22 4.46
N ILE A 128 -23.96 12.55 3.89
CA ILE A 128 -23.50 13.89 3.54
C ILE A 128 -23.21 13.87 2.04
N VAL A 129 -24.00 14.64 1.28
CA VAL A 129 -23.98 14.59 -0.18
C VAL A 129 -23.57 15.90 -0.85
N VAL A 130 -23.40 16.98 -0.07
CA VAL A 130 -22.96 18.30 -0.56
C VAL A 130 -21.81 18.85 0.26
N TRP A 131 -20.89 19.60 -0.35
CA TRP A 131 -19.70 20.11 0.32
C TRP A 131 -20.03 21.20 1.37
N ASN A 132 -21.04 22.03 1.15
CA ASN A 132 -21.48 23.05 2.10
C ASN A 132 -22.43 22.53 3.18
N ASP A 133 -22.52 21.20 3.39
CA ASP A 133 -23.24 20.60 4.50
C ASP A 133 -22.75 21.21 5.83
N LYS A 134 -23.70 21.57 6.70
CA LYS A 134 -23.41 22.21 7.99
C LYS A 134 -22.35 21.47 8.80
N ARG A 135 -22.36 20.15 8.80
CA ARG A 135 -21.41 19.30 9.54
C ARG A 135 -19.97 19.42 9.02
N ILE A 136 -19.78 19.68 7.72
CA ILE A 136 -18.45 19.97 7.15
C ILE A 136 -18.09 21.43 7.41
N GLN A 137 -19.04 22.36 7.22
CA GLN A 137 -18.79 23.78 7.36
C GLN A 137 -18.41 24.19 8.80
N GLU A 138 -19.02 23.56 9.83
CA GLU A 138 -18.69 23.78 11.24
C GLU A 138 -17.25 23.40 11.59
N LEU A 139 -16.70 22.36 10.93
CA LEU A 139 -15.29 21.98 11.07
C LEU A 139 -14.34 22.94 10.33
N ASN A 140 -14.87 23.70 9.37
CA ASN A 140 -14.12 24.53 8.43
C ASN A 140 -14.68 25.96 8.34
N PRO A 141 -14.79 26.72 9.45
CA PRO A 141 -15.50 28.00 9.46
C PRO A 141 -14.81 29.08 8.61
N LYS A 142 -13.55 28.90 8.26
CA LYS A 142 -12.78 29.85 7.42
C LYS A 142 -12.80 29.49 5.93
N LEU A 143 -13.27 28.29 5.55
CA LEU A 143 -13.32 27.87 4.17
C LEU A 143 -14.70 28.20 3.56
N LYS A 144 -14.69 28.67 2.32
CA LYS A 144 -15.91 28.82 1.53
C LYS A 144 -16.13 27.54 0.72
N LEU A 145 -16.87 26.60 1.29
CA LEU A 145 -17.19 25.34 0.63
C LEU A 145 -18.29 25.54 -0.42
N PRO A 146 -18.19 24.90 -1.60
CA PRO A 146 -19.17 25.09 -2.66
C PRO A 146 -20.51 24.40 -2.35
N ASP A 147 -21.59 24.97 -2.83
CA ASP A 147 -22.90 24.29 -2.92
C ASP A 147 -22.86 23.33 -4.11
N ALA A 148 -22.26 22.17 -3.91
CA ALA A 148 -22.01 21.18 -4.95
C ALA A 148 -22.08 19.77 -4.39
N ASN A 149 -22.63 18.85 -5.18
CA ASN A 149 -22.70 17.43 -4.82
C ASN A 149 -21.31 16.83 -4.70
N ILE A 150 -21.14 15.98 -3.70
CA ILE A 150 -19.93 15.17 -3.48
C ILE A 150 -20.03 13.91 -4.34
N THR A 151 -19.00 13.66 -5.15
CA THR A 151 -18.80 12.37 -5.82
C THR A 151 -17.72 11.59 -5.07
N ILE A 152 -18.03 10.42 -4.53
CA ILE A 152 -17.01 9.56 -3.93
C ILE A 152 -16.26 8.79 -5.00
N VAL A 153 -14.96 8.61 -4.80
CA VAL A 153 -14.13 7.77 -5.66
C VAL A 153 -13.56 6.63 -4.82
N HIS A 154 -13.90 5.40 -5.21
CA HIS A 154 -13.53 4.21 -4.48
C HIS A 154 -12.80 3.19 -5.35
N ARG A 155 -12.29 2.12 -4.77
CA ARG A 155 -11.59 1.05 -5.49
C ARG A 155 -12.55 0.14 -6.23
N ALA A 156 -12.20 -0.22 -7.47
CA ALA A 156 -12.89 -1.21 -8.29
C ALA A 156 -12.40 -2.65 -8.06
N ASP A 157 -11.20 -2.79 -7.49
CA ASP A 157 -10.53 -4.07 -7.22
C ASP A 157 -10.55 -4.42 -5.73
N GLY A 158 -10.27 -5.66 -5.39
CA GLY A 158 -10.07 -6.07 -4.01
C GLY A 158 -8.77 -5.49 -3.46
N SER A 159 -8.90 -4.49 -2.57
CA SER A 159 -7.86 -3.54 -2.18
C SER A 159 -7.54 -3.60 -0.70
N GLY A 160 -6.25 -3.73 -0.37
CA GLY A 160 -5.79 -3.56 1.01
C GLY A 160 -5.89 -2.11 1.49
N THR A 161 -5.70 -1.12 0.61
CA THR A 161 -5.95 0.30 0.92
C THR A 161 -7.43 0.51 1.33
N THR A 162 -8.37 -0.13 0.62
CA THR A 162 -9.79 -0.14 1.02
C THR A 162 -9.98 -0.83 2.36
N PHE A 163 -9.29 -1.95 2.62
CA PHE A 163 -9.38 -2.64 3.90
C PHE A 163 -8.96 -1.72 5.07
N ILE A 164 -7.80 -1.06 4.96
CA ILE A 164 -7.31 -0.11 5.98
C ILE A 164 -8.30 1.04 6.17
N PHE A 165 -8.80 1.62 5.07
CA PHE A 165 -9.75 2.72 5.09
C PHE A 165 -11.07 2.33 5.75
N THR A 166 -11.65 1.20 5.38
CA THR A 166 -12.92 0.71 5.93
C THR A 166 -12.80 0.18 7.35
N ASP A 167 -11.63 -0.33 7.75
CA ASP A 167 -11.31 -0.67 9.14
C ASP A 167 -11.36 0.58 10.02
N TYR A 168 -10.69 1.66 9.58
CA TYR A 168 -10.76 2.95 10.26
C TYR A 168 -12.19 3.49 10.38
N LEU A 169 -12.93 3.53 9.28
CA LEU A 169 -14.31 4.02 9.30
C LEU A 169 -15.21 3.20 10.24
N SER A 170 -14.97 1.88 10.33
CA SER A 170 -15.69 1.00 11.27
C SER A 170 -15.33 1.25 12.73
N GLU A 171 -14.11 1.73 13.01
CA GLU A 171 -13.67 2.08 14.37
C GLU A 171 -14.26 3.42 14.86
N VAL A 172 -14.49 4.37 13.94
CA VAL A 172 -14.85 5.75 14.32
C VAL A 172 -16.29 6.12 14.03
N SER A 173 -17.06 5.26 13.35
CA SER A 173 -18.46 5.51 13.01
C SER A 173 -19.33 4.27 13.17
N THR A 174 -20.30 4.33 14.08
CA THR A 174 -21.29 3.27 14.26
C THR A 174 -22.14 3.09 13.00
N VAL A 175 -22.49 4.19 12.33
CA VAL A 175 -23.26 4.17 11.08
C VAL A 175 -22.51 3.38 10.01
N TRP A 176 -21.22 3.67 9.81
CA TRP A 176 -20.41 2.90 8.83
C TRP A 176 -20.31 1.43 9.23
N LYS A 177 -20.05 1.15 10.49
CA LYS A 177 -19.89 -0.22 11.01
C LYS A 177 -21.10 -1.09 10.77
N GLU A 178 -22.31 -0.52 10.94
CA GLU A 178 -23.59 -1.22 10.80
C GLU A 178 -24.03 -1.34 9.33
N GLU A 179 -23.85 -0.29 8.53
CA GLU A 179 -24.36 -0.26 7.15
C GLU A 179 -23.40 -0.89 6.14
N VAL A 180 -22.08 -0.83 6.38
CA VAL A 180 -21.05 -1.24 5.42
C VAL A 180 -20.07 -2.24 6.01
N GLY A 181 -19.47 -1.91 7.17
CA GLY A 181 -18.42 -2.71 7.80
C GLY A 181 -17.05 -2.58 7.12
N LYS A 182 -16.12 -3.50 7.46
CA LYS A 182 -14.76 -3.51 6.93
C LYS A 182 -14.52 -4.64 5.94
N GLY A 183 -13.70 -4.36 4.92
CA GLY A 183 -13.31 -5.36 3.92
C GLY A 183 -12.41 -4.79 2.83
N ALA A 184 -11.72 -5.68 2.12
CA ALA A 184 -10.94 -5.33 0.94
C ALA A 184 -11.83 -4.98 -0.28
N ALA A 185 -13.09 -5.36 -0.23
CA ALA A 185 -14.16 -4.99 -1.16
C ALA A 185 -15.46 -4.89 -0.37
N VAL A 186 -16.12 -3.76 -0.44
CA VAL A 186 -17.39 -3.48 0.24
C VAL A 186 -18.42 -2.95 -0.76
N LYS A 187 -19.70 -3.02 -0.39
CA LYS A 187 -20.77 -2.36 -1.13
C LYS A 187 -20.79 -0.88 -0.75
N TRP A 188 -20.53 0.01 -1.68
CA TRP A 188 -20.55 1.46 -1.47
C TRP A 188 -21.98 1.98 -1.57
N PRO A 189 -22.56 2.56 -0.47
CA PRO A 189 -23.96 3.00 -0.49
C PRO A 189 -24.19 4.32 -1.20
N ALA A 190 -23.18 5.21 -1.25
CA ALA A 190 -23.32 6.52 -1.86
C ALA A 190 -23.71 6.41 -3.34
N THR A 191 -24.76 7.13 -3.73
CA THR A 191 -25.36 7.09 -5.08
C THR A 191 -24.50 7.76 -6.14
N SER A 192 -23.71 8.79 -5.76
CA SER A 192 -22.74 9.45 -6.62
C SER A 192 -21.37 8.88 -6.38
N SER A 193 -20.97 7.89 -7.19
CA SER A 193 -19.67 7.24 -7.02
C SER A 193 -19.00 6.87 -8.35
N VAL A 194 -17.66 6.86 -8.33
CA VAL A 194 -16.82 6.44 -9.45
C VAL A 194 -15.80 5.41 -8.94
N ALA A 195 -15.64 4.31 -9.66
CA ALA A 195 -14.70 3.27 -9.32
C ALA A 195 -13.36 3.45 -10.06
N GLY A 196 -12.23 3.29 -9.35
CA GLY A 196 -10.87 3.35 -9.89
C GLY A 196 -10.09 2.07 -9.58
N LYS A 197 -9.38 1.52 -10.58
CA LYS A 197 -8.50 0.37 -10.36
C LYS A 197 -7.17 0.83 -9.77
N GLY A 198 -6.76 0.25 -8.66
CA GLY A 198 -5.53 0.60 -7.95
C GLY A 198 -5.59 1.98 -7.29
N ASN A 199 -4.55 2.34 -6.54
CA ASN A 199 -4.37 3.71 -6.04
C ASN A 199 -4.27 4.72 -7.20
N GLU A 200 -3.63 4.32 -8.29
CA GLU A 200 -3.48 5.10 -9.52
C GLU A 200 -4.84 5.50 -10.12
N GLY A 201 -5.74 4.54 -10.23
CA GLY A 201 -7.07 4.77 -10.81
C GLY A 201 -7.94 5.67 -9.93
N VAL A 202 -7.85 5.55 -8.60
CA VAL A 202 -8.53 6.47 -7.68
C VAL A 202 -7.94 7.87 -7.81
N ALA A 203 -6.62 8.03 -7.78
CA ALA A 203 -5.95 9.32 -7.93
C ALA A 203 -6.33 10.01 -9.25
N ALA A 204 -6.29 9.28 -10.37
CA ALA A 204 -6.65 9.79 -11.68
C ALA A 204 -8.13 10.24 -11.77
N ASN A 205 -9.04 9.47 -11.15
CA ASN A 205 -10.46 9.83 -11.14
C ASN A 205 -10.72 11.07 -10.28
N VAL A 206 -10.14 11.18 -9.06
CA VAL A 206 -10.27 12.37 -8.23
C VAL A 206 -9.71 13.60 -8.96
N ALA A 207 -8.56 13.50 -9.60
CA ALA A 207 -7.98 14.61 -10.36
C ALA A 207 -8.90 15.12 -11.48
N ARG A 208 -9.68 14.24 -12.09
CA ARG A 208 -10.58 14.56 -13.22
C ARG A 208 -11.98 14.98 -12.81
N VAL A 209 -12.51 14.41 -11.74
CA VAL A 209 -13.90 14.64 -11.30
C VAL A 209 -13.93 15.79 -10.30
N LYS A 210 -14.47 16.96 -10.71
CA LYS A 210 -14.65 18.09 -9.80
C LYS A 210 -15.59 17.72 -8.64
N ASN A 211 -15.35 18.34 -7.49
CA ASN A 211 -16.11 18.12 -6.25
C ASN A 211 -16.11 16.66 -5.77
N SER A 212 -15.06 15.91 -6.08
CA SER A 212 -14.91 14.54 -5.64
C SER A 212 -14.02 14.41 -4.40
N ILE A 213 -14.21 13.28 -3.71
CA ILE A 213 -13.36 12.79 -2.62
C ILE A 213 -13.04 11.31 -2.88
N GLY A 214 -11.81 10.92 -2.67
CA GLY A 214 -11.36 9.53 -2.70
C GLY A 214 -10.34 9.26 -1.61
N TYR A 215 -9.72 8.10 -1.63
CA TYR A 215 -8.66 7.74 -0.69
C TYR A 215 -7.57 6.97 -1.42
N VAL A 216 -6.32 7.29 -1.11
CA VAL A 216 -5.14 6.63 -1.67
C VAL A 216 -4.06 6.49 -0.59
N GLU A 217 -3.06 5.67 -0.85
CA GLU A 217 -1.80 5.72 -0.10
C GLU A 217 -1.08 7.05 -0.40
N TYR A 218 -0.41 7.62 0.62
CA TYR A 218 0.07 9.00 0.61
C TYR A 218 1.08 9.32 -0.49
N ALA A 219 1.98 8.39 -0.86
CA ALA A 219 2.93 8.61 -1.95
C ALA A 219 2.23 8.92 -3.29
N TYR A 220 1.04 8.35 -3.52
CA TYR A 220 0.24 8.67 -4.72
C TYR A 220 -0.32 10.09 -4.66
N ALA A 221 -0.79 10.55 -3.52
CA ALA A 221 -1.26 11.92 -3.33
C ALA A 221 -0.11 12.91 -3.58
N LYS A 222 1.05 12.66 -3.01
CA LYS A 222 2.25 13.49 -3.11
C LYS A 222 2.80 13.53 -4.55
N LYS A 223 2.98 12.36 -5.17
CA LYS A 223 3.48 12.24 -6.55
C LYS A 223 2.60 12.98 -7.55
N ASN A 224 1.28 12.94 -7.36
CA ASN A 224 0.32 13.60 -8.25
C ASN A 224 -0.06 15.02 -7.78
N LYS A 225 0.59 15.56 -6.75
CA LYS A 225 0.35 16.90 -6.19
C LYS A 225 -1.13 17.14 -5.85
N MET A 226 -1.77 16.12 -5.28
CA MET A 226 -3.20 16.16 -4.97
C MET A 226 -3.47 16.91 -3.67
N THR A 227 -4.64 17.55 -3.60
CA THR A 227 -5.14 18.12 -2.36
C THR A 227 -5.68 17.00 -1.47
N TYR A 228 -5.26 17.00 -0.21
CA TYR A 228 -5.71 16.06 0.82
C TYR A 228 -6.33 16.80 1.99
N ALA A 229 -7.17 16.11 2.76
CA ALA A 229 -7.77 16.63 3.99
C ALA A 229 -6.92 16.25 5.21
N LYS A 230 -6.87 17.16 6.22
CA LYS A 230 -6.46 16.80 7.58
C LYS A 230 -7.54 15.96 8.25
N LEU A 231 -7.12 15.04 9.09
CA LEU A 231 -8.03 14.24 9.89
C LEU A 231 -7.85 14.51 11.38
N GLN A 232 -8.97 14.54 12.09
CA GLN A 232 -8.95 14.52 13.55
C GLN A 232 -8.60 13.11 14.01
N ASN A 233 -7.54 13.00 14.80
CA ASN A 233 -7.11 11.73 15.38
C ASN A 233 -7.87 11.40 16.69
N ARG A 234 -7.57 10.24 17.27
CA ARG A 234 -8.21 9.74 18.49
C ARG A 234 -8.06 10.68 19.68
N ASP A 235 -6.99 11.46 19.74
CA ASP A 235 -6.71 12.43 20.80
C ASP A 235 -7.36 13.82 20.52
N GLY A 236 -8.20 13.93 19.49
CA GLY A 236 -8.93 15.14 19.12
C GLY A 236 -8.06 16.19 18.41
N LYS A 237 -6.85 15.83 17.93
CA LYS A 237 -5.96 16.73 17.20
C LYS A 237 -6.14 16.55 15.70
N TYR A 238 -6.16 17.66 14.95
CA TYR A 238 -6.09 17.62 13.50
C TYR A 238 -4.62 17.49 13.08
N VAL A 239 -4.32 16.42 12.35
CA VAL A 239 -2.96 16.09 11.91
C VAL A 239 -2.86 16.09 10.39
N ASP A 240 -1.68 16.47 9.89
CA ASP A 240 -1.29 16.30 8.49
C ASP A 240 -0.70 14.90 8.27
N PRO A 241 -0.87 14.33 7.08
CA PRO A 241 -0.22 13.06 6.75
C PRO A 241 1.25 13.30 6.39
N ASP A 242 2.15 12.61 7.05
CA ASP A 242 3.57 12.50 6.74
C ASP A 242 4.18 11.26 7.40
N ASP A 243 5.44 10.95 7.10
CA ASP A 243 6.15 9.80 7.65
C ASP A 243 6.26 9.86 9.19
N LEU A 244 6.38 11.04 9.78
CA LEU A 244 6.45 11.22 11.24
C LEU A 244 5.12 10.86 11.91
N THR A 245 4.00 11.28 11.32
CA THR A 245 2.66 10.99 11.86
C THR A 245 2.24 9.54 11.65
N PHE A 246 2.72 8.89 10.58
CA PHE A 246 2.58 7.44 10.37
C PHE A 246 3.44 6.65 11.36
N ALA A 247 4.68 7.09 11.60
CA ALA A 247 5.56 6.49 12.60
C ALA A 247 4.99 6.62 14.01
N ALA A 248 4.41 7.77 14.35
CA ALA A 248 3.76 7.98 15.64
C ALA A 248 2.59 6.99 15.87
N ALA A 249 1.79 6.72 14.84
CA ALA A 249 0.71 5.74 14.92
C ALA A 249 1.23 4.30 15.11
N ALA A 250 2.42 3.98 14.60
CA ALA A 250 3.03 2.65 14.73
C ALA A 250 3.88 2.46 15.98
N ALA A 251 4.21 3.54 16.71
CA ALA A 251 5.19 3.50 17.81
C ALA A 251 4.78 2.58 18.98
N GLY A 252 3.47 2.45 19.25
CA GLY A 252 2.92 1.58 20.31
C GLY A 252 2.40 0.22 19.82
N ALA A 253 2.69 -0.16 18.58
CA ALA A 253 2.13 -1.34 17.96
C ALA A 253 2.70 -2.64 18.54
N ASP A 254 1.82 -3.54 18.98
CA ASP A 254 2.19 -4.88 19.43
C ASP A 254 2.24 -5.85 18.24
N TRP A 255 3.37 -5.82 17.53
CA TRP A 255 3.61 -6.61 16.32
C TRP A 255 3.60 -8.10 16.54
N PHE A 256 3.76 -8.55 17.78
CA PHE A 256 3.94 -9.97 18.10
C PHE A 256 2.69 -10.63 18.67
N SER A 257 1.60 -9.87 18.86
CA SER A 257 0.35 -10.37 19.43
C SER A 257 -0.45 -11.27 18.49
N THR A 258 -0.18 -11.22 17.19
CA THR A 258 -0.93 -11.99 16.19
C THR A 258 -0.03 -12.79 15.27
N PRO A 259 -0.47 -13.98 14.81
CA PRO A 259 0.23 -14.75 13.79
C PRO A 259 0.48 -13.94 12.52
N GLY A 260 1.69 -14.05 11.97
CA GLY A 260 2.06 -13.29 10.78
C GLY A 260 2.15 -11.77 10.96
N MET A 261 2.17 -11.31 12.23
CA MET A 261 2.26 -9.89 12.61
C MET A 261 1.13 -9.02 12.00
N GLY A 262 -0.03 -9.63 11.76
CA GLY A 262 -1.17 -9.02 11.07
C GLY A 262 -2.00 -8.11 11.99
N ILE A 263 -1.44 -6.98 12.42
CA ILE A 263 -2.08 -6.02 13.33
C ILE A 263 -2.75 -4.88 12.57
N SER A 264 -3.75 -4.25 13.22
CA SER A 264 -4.33 -2.99 12.74
C SER A 264 -3.61 -1.80 13.38
N LEU A 265 -3.27 -0.81 12.56
CA LEU A 265 -2.66 0.44 12.98
C LEU A 265 -3.59 1.65 12.85
N VAL A 266 -4.88 1.42 12.59
CA VAL A 266 -5.86 2.50 12.48
C VAL A 266 -6.24 3.04 13.87
N ASN A 267 -6.59 4.31 13.93
CA ASN A 267 -7.12 4.99 15.10
C ASN A 267 -6.26 4.83 16.39
N GLN A 268 -4.93 4.83 16.23
CA GLN A 268 -4.01 4.70 17.35
C GLN A 268 -3.98 5.97 18.22
N LYS A 269 -3.71 5.80 19.52
CA LYS A 269 -3.50 6.91 20.46
C LYS A 269 -2.22 7.69 20.10
N GLY A 270 -2.20 8.96 20.45
CA GLY A 270 -1.06 9.86 20.27
C GLY A 270 -1.43 11.13 19.56
N ALA A 271 -1.06 12.28 20.13
CA ALA A 271 -1.44 13.60 19.60
C ALA A 271 -0.94 13.84 18.15
N GLN A 272 0.08 13.11 17.72
CA GLN A 272 0.65 13.20 16.36
C GLN A 272 0.31 11.98 15.49
N SER A 273 -0.47 11.00 15.98
CA SER A 273 -0.77 9.79 15.24
C SER A 273 -1.72 10.07 14.07
N TRP A 274 -1.31 9.73 12.83
CA TRP A 274 -2.20 9.72 11.69
C TRP A 274 -3.24 8.61 11.84
N PRO A 275 -4.53 8.89 11.72
CA PRO A 275 -5.56 7.92 12.10
C PRO A 275 -5.73 6.75 11.13
N ILE A 276 -5.29 6.86 9.87
CA ILE A 276 -5.46 5.81 8.86
C ILE A 276 -4.08 5.29 8.43
N THR A 277 -3.34 4.74 9.39
CA THR A 277 -2.03 4.12 9.14
C THR A 277 -2.19 2.61 8.92
N GLY A 278 -1.39 2.06 8.03
CA GLY A 278 -1.39 0.62 7.74
C GLY A 278 -0.02 0.10 7.35
N ALA A 279 0.08 -1.23 7.28
CA ALA A 279 1.27 -1.94 6.83
C ALA A 279 0.95 -2.79 5.59
N THR A 280 1.97 -3.02 4.76
CA THR A 280 1.91 -4.05 3.72
C THR A 280 2.62 -5.30 4.19
N PHE A 281 2.02 -6.44 3.87
CA PHE A 281 2.50 -7.77 4.22
C PHE A 281 2.88 -8.57 2.98
N ILE A 282 3.93 -9.36 3.10
CA ILE A 282 4.35 -10.36 2.11
C ILE A 282 3.84 -11.74 2.53
N LEU A 283 3.38 -12.47 1.55
CA LEU A 283 2.94 -13.86 1.64
C LEU A 283 3.92 -14.73 0.85
N MET A 284 4.49 -15.75 1.48
CA MET A 284 5.36 -16.73 0.84
C MET A 284 5.00 -18.14 1.29
N TYR A 285 5.26 -19.13 0.43
CA TYR A 285 5.07 -20.53 0.80
C TYR A 285 6.13 -21.00 1.81
N ARG A 286 5.71 -21.78 2.81
CA ARG A 286 6.62 -22.55 3.69
C ARG A 286 7.40 -23.59 2.88
N GLU A 287 6.76 -24.20 1.90
CA GLU A 287 7.34 -25.17 0.97
C GLU A 287 7.25 -24.64 -0.45
N PRO A 288 8.18 -23.78 -0.88
CA PRO A 288 8.12 -23.16 -2.19
C PRO A 288 8.41 -24.16 -3.30
N LYS A 289 7.69 -24.07 -4.44
CA LYS A 289 7.98 -24.87 -5.64
C LYS A 289 9.36 -24.54 -6.25
N ASN A 290 9.78 -23.29 -6.13
CA ASN A 290 11.10 -22.80 -6.56
C ASN A 290 11.85 -22.26 -5.33
N ALA A 291 12.61 -23.13 -4.68
CA ALA A 291 13.39 -22.76 -3.51
C ALA A 291 14.43 -21.67 -3.81
N LYS A 292 15.04 -21.68 -5.00
CA LYS A 292 16.03 -20.68 -5.41
C LYS A 292 15.42 -19.27 -5.48
N ASN A 293 14.26 -19.11 -6.13
CA ASN A 293 13.58 -17.82 -6.19
C ASN A 293 13.03 -17.39 -4.82
N SER A 294 12.57 -18.34 -4.01
CA SER A 294 12.12 -18.05 -2.64
C SER A 294 13.26 -17.49 -1.78
N GLN A 295 14.45 -18.10 -1.84
CA GLN A 295 15.63 -17.59 -1.13
C GLN A 295 16.06 -16.23 -1.65
N GLU A 296 15.99 -16.00 -2.96
CA GLU A 296 16.32 -14.70 -3.55
C GLU A 296 15.28 -13.62 -3.13
N THR A 297 14.00 -13.97 -3.03
CA THR A 297 12.96 -13.10 -2.49
C THR A 297 13.27 -12.68 -1.06
N ILE A 298 13.70 -13.62 -0.21
CA ILE A 298 14.14 -13.32 1.17
C ILE A 298 15.33 -12.34 1.15
N LYS A 299 16.34 -12.58 0.31
CA LYS A 299 17.49 -11.67 0.20
C LYS A 299 17.10 -10.26 -0.26
N PHE A 300 16.15 -10.15 -1.19
CA PHE A 300 15.62 -8.87 -1.63
C PHE A 300 14.98 -8.09 -0.46
N PHE A 301 14.10 -8.71 0.31
CA PHE A 301 13.46 -8.05 1.46
C PHE A 301 14.45 -7.80 2.60
N ASP A 302 15.41 -8.69 2.83
CA ASP A 302 16.48 -8.46 3.82
C ASP A 302 17.34 -7.25 3.44
N TRP A 303 17.72 -7.16 2.16
CA TRP A 303 18.43 -6.00 1.63
C TRP A 303 17.58 -4.72 1.78
N ALA A 304 16.28 -4.78 1.50
CA ALA A 304 15.38 -3.65 1.65
C ALA A 304 15.29 -3.18 3.11
N PHE A 305 15.25 -4.09 4.08
CA PHE A 305 15.25 -3.76 5.50
C PHE A 305 16.56 -3.10 5.96
N VAL A 306 17.69 -3.46 5.37
CA VAL A 306 19.01 -2.93 5.75
C VAL A 306 19.34 -1.63 5.01
N ASN A 307 19.02 -1.56 3.72
CA ASN A 307 19.50 -0.50 2.82
C ASN A 307 18.37 0.38 2.26
N GLY A 308 17.14 -0.10 2.27
CA GLY A 308 15.99 0.54 1.62
C GLY A 308 15.29 1.62 2.47
N GLY A 309 15.71 1.82 3.72
CA GLY A 309 15.03 2.73 4.65
C GLY A 309 14.97 4.17 4.15
N LYS A 310 16.08 4.70 3.63
CA LYS A 310 16.09 6.06 3.05
C LYS A 310 15.19 6.17 1.83
N LEU A 311 15.20 5.18 0.94
CA LEU A 311 14.35 5.17 -0.25
C LEU A 311 12.85 5.13 0.12
N ALA A 312 12.51 4.47 1.23
CA ALA A 312 11.16 4.47 1.77
C ALA A 312 10.79 5.86 2.32
N ALA A 313 11.62 6.44 3.18
CA ALA A 313 11.40 7.75 3.79
C ALA A 313 11.31 8.88 2.74
N ASP A 314 12.09 8.84 1.67
CA ASP A 314 12.02 9.81 0.57
C ASP A 314 10.63 9.80 -0.14
N LEU A 315 9.84 8.76 0.06
CA LEU A 315 8.47 8.60 -0.43
C LEU A 315 7.42 8.65 0.70
N ASP A 316 7.81 9.07 1.90
CA ASP A 316 7.00 9.12 3.13
C ASP A 316 6.45 7.76 3.59
N TYR A 317 7.10 6.66 3.22
CA TYR A 317 6.89 5.39 3.88
C TYR A 317 7.76 5.29 5.13
N VAL A 318 7.25 4.58 6.13
CA VAL A 318 7.97 4.33 7.38
C VAL A 318 8.59 2.93 7.35
N PRO A 319 9.92 2.81 7.47
CA PRO A 319 10.58 1.52 7.64
C PRO A 319 10.11 0.82 8.92
N LEU A 320 10.16 -0.51 8.91
CA LEU A 320 9.83 -1.29 10.12
C LEU A 320 10.85 -1.05 11.24
N PRO A 321 10.42 -1.10 12.51
CA PRO A 321 11.34 -1.12 13.64
C PRO A 321 12.32 -2.31 13.56
N LYS A 322 13.56 -2.10 14.01
CA LYS A 322 14.60 -3.16 13.98
C LYS A 322 14.15 -4.44 14.68
N ALA A 323 13.48 -4.35 15.83
CA ALA A 323 12.97 -5.52 16.54
C ALA A 323 12.01 -6.38 15.69
N VAL A 324 11.21 -5.74 14.83
CA VAL A 324 10.29 -6.44 13.92
C VAL A 324 11.06 -7.15 12.81
N THR A 325 12.04 -6.47 12.18
CA THR A 325 12.84 -7.07 11.11
C THR A 325 13.73 -8.22 11.65
N ASP A 326 14.27 -8.10 12.85
CA ASP A 326 15.03 -9.18 13.49
C ASP A 326 14.12 -10.41 13.76
N ARG A 327 12.90 -10.18 14.24
CA ARG A 327 11.93 -11.25 14.48
C ARG A 327 11.46 -11.92 13.17
N ILE A 328 11.34 -11.17 12.08
CA ILE A 328 11.06 -11.74 10.75
C ILE A 328 12.17 -12.71 10.36
N ARG A 329 13.44 -12.33 10.53
CA ARG A 329 14.61 -13.18 10.23
C ARG A 329 14.66 -14.45 11.08
N SER A 330 14.46 -14.31 12.39
CA SER A 330 14.59 -15.44 13.32
C SER A 330 13.42 -16.41 13.29
N ASP A 331 12.19 -15.90 13.12
CA ASP A 331 10.98 -16.70 13.36
C ASP A 331 10.17 -16.97 12.10
N VAL A 332 10.15 -16.04 11.13
CA VAL A 332 9.31 -16.22 9.94
C VAL A 332 10.08 -16.87 8.81
N TRP A 333 11.24 -16.33 8.45
CA TRP A 333 12.02 -16.86 7.32
C TRP A 333 12.63 -18.25 7.58
N THR A 334 12.84 -18.62 8.85
CA THR A 334 13.28 -19.96 9.23
C THR A 334 12.23 -21.05 8.98
N GLN A 335 10.96 -20.68 8.80
CA GLN A 335 9.87 -21.59 8.46
C GLN A 335 9.81 -21.89 6.95
N ILE A 336 10.55 -21.18 6.13
CA ILE A 336 10.57 -21.37 4.67
C ILE A 336 11.65 -22.39 4.33
N LYS A 337 11.27 -23.53 3.74
CA LYS A 337 12.21 -24.56 3.29
C LYS A 337 13.15 -24.02 2.20
N LYS A 338 14.42 -24.42 2.31
CA LYS A 338 15.48 -24.07 1.37
C LYS A 338 15.52 -25.04 0.21
#